data_804496e4b70a66c25f92d082cdc7579a
#
_entry.id   804496e4b70a66c25f92d082cdc7579a
#
_cell.length_a   1.000
_cell.length_b   1.000
_cell.length_c   1.000
_cell.angle_alpha   90.00
_cell.angle_beta   90.00
_cell.angle_gamma   90.00
#
_symmetry.space_group_name_H-M   'P 1'
#
loop_
_entity.id
_entity.type
_entity.pdbx_description
1 polymer ?
#
loop_
_entity_poly.entity_id
_entity_poly.type
_entity_poly.pdbx_seq_one_letter_code
_entity_poly.pdbx_strand_id
1 'polypeptide(L)'
;TTIKIDYEKRISAVLYFDYKQKTFDTLISSLYSGIPFFTDYLFSRNEKKILLETETDKIYRRSKQAIYYEYNIKSGKINKVFDYKIQEPLFSPNGNKIAFIYRRNIYVKDLKNNKTEKITNDGNYQTLNGITDWVYEEEFGFVRAFDWSPDSNFIAYIKFDESEVPIFSMDIYGSDLYQFPYMFRYPKAGENNSVVSIMLYNFETKKTSKIEIEPSNPYYIPRIKFDSTYNELFVQTINRLQNHLKLWKINIVD
;
A
#
# COMPACT_ATOMS: atom_id res chain seq x y z
N THR A 1 20.86 -4.73 -5.81
CA THR A 1 20.81 -4.32 -4.40
C THR A 1 20.23 -5.44 -3.54
N THR A 2 20.62 -5.50 -2.30
CA THR A 2 20.13 -6.45 -1.29
C THR A 2 20.13 -5.79 0.08
N ILE A 3 19.35 -6.34 1.01
CA ILE A 3 19.40 -5.96 2.41
C ILE A 3 20.21 -7.00 3.20
N LYS A 4 21.10 -6.53 4.07
CA LYS A 4 21.79 -7.36 5.05
C LYS A 4 21.27 -6.99 6.44
N ILE A 5 20.87 -7.99 7.22
CA ILE A 5 20.27 -7.84 8.54
C ILE A 5 21.04 -8.70 9.57
N ASP A 6 21.45 -8.06 10.65
CA ASP A 6 21.94 -8.71 11.88
C ASP A 6 20.88 -8.48 12.97
N TYR A 7 20.08 -9.48 13.24
CA TYR A 7 18.99 -9.40 14.23
C TYR A 7 19.51 -9.33 15.68
N GLU A 8 20.65 -9.96 15.98
CA GLU A 8 21.23 -9.95 17.32
C GLU A 8 21.72 -8.56 17.69
N LYS A 9 22.48 -7.94 16.81
CA LYS A 9 23.02 -6.58 17.00
C LYS A 9 22.00 -5.49 16.62
N ARG A 10 20.87 -5.83 16.03
CA ARG A 10 19.87 -4.90 15.47
C ARG A 10 20.51 -3.91 14.50
N ILE A 11 21.33 -4.41 13.59
CA ILE A 11 21.98 -3.63 12.53
C ILE A 11 21.42 -4.09 11.18
N SER A 12 21.11 -3.13 10.33
CA SER A 12 20.67 -3.37 8.95
C SER A 12 21.40 -2.45 7.98
N ALA A 13 21.60 -2.93 6.76
CA ALA A 13 22.22 -2.15 5.69
C ALA A 13 21.60 -2.52 4.34
N VAL A 14 21.41 -1.52 3.47
CA VAL A 14 21.12 -1.73 2.05
C VAL A 14 22.46 -1.68 1.32
N LEU A 15 22.78 -2.75 0.61
CA LEU A 15 24.01 -2.95 -0.14
C LEU A 15 23.71 -2.96 -1.64
N TYR A 16 24.62 -2.46 -2.46
CA TYR A 16 24.62 -2.72 -3.88
C TYR A 16 25.87 -3.51 -4.29
N PHE A 17 25.73 -4.33 -5.33
CA PHE A 17 26.83 -5.10 -5.88
C PHE A 17 27.32 -4.45 -7.17
N ASP A 18 28.60 -4.10 -7.21
CA ASP A 18 29.27 -3.65 -8.43
C ASP A 18 29.76 -4.87 -9.22
N TYR A 19 29.14 -5.15 -10.36
CA TYR A 19 29.47 -6.28 -11.22
C TYR A 19 30.83 -6.18 -11.88
N LYS A 20 31.35 -4.96 -12.07
CA LYS A 20 32.68 -4.73 -12.67
C LYS A 20 33.79 -5.00 -11.68
N GLN A 21 33.63 -4.47 -10.47
CA GLN A 21 34.62 -4.62 -9.40
C GLN A 21 34.41 -5.90 -8.59
N LYS A 22 33.26 -6.58 -8.75
CA LYS A 22 32.83 -7.77 -7.98
C LYS A 22 32.85 -7.53 -6.47
N THR A 23 32.46 -6.33 -6.05
CA THR A 23 32.44 -5.89 -4.65
C THR A 23 31.05 -5.45 -4.22
N PHE A 24 30.76 -5.58 -2.93
CA PHE A 24 29.61 -4.94 -2.31
C PHE A 24 30.00 -3.58 -1.73
N ASP A 25 29.14 -2.60 -1.91
CA ASP A 25 29.25 -1.31 -1.24
C ASP A 25 27.94 -0.99 -0.50
N THR A 26 28.00 -0.11 0.49
CA THR A 26 26.89 0.21 1.37
C THR A 26 26.22 1.50 0.93
N LEU A 27 24.93 1.43 0.54
CA LEU A 27 24.12 2.61 0.25
C LEU A 27 23.71 3.33 1.53
N ILE A 28 23.26 2.57 2.53
CA ILE A 28 22.86 3.09 3.83
C ILE A 28 22.93 2.00 4.89
N SER A 29 23.29 2.35 6.11
CA SER A 29 23.28 1.46 7.27
C SER A 29 22.64 2.12 8.47
N SER A 30 21.87 1.37 9.24
CA SER A 30 21.27 1.83 10.50
C SER A 30 22.34 2.23 11.54
N LEU A 31 23.55 1.66 11.43
CA LEU A 31 24.63 1.93 12.37
C LEU A 31 25.12 3.39 12.31
N TYR A 32 25.07 4.03 11.13
CA TYR A 32 25.66 5.36 10.90
C TYR A 32 24.64 6.41 10.47
N SER A 33 23.44 6.02 10.07
CA SER A 33 22.45 6.94 9.48
C SER A 33 21.57 7.67 10.49
N GLY A 34 21.51 7.19 11.73
CA GLY A 34 20.53 7.66 12.71
C GLY A 34 19.10 7.11 12.48
N ILE A 35 18.92 6.26 11.45
CA ILE A 35 17.66 5.54 11.24
C ILE A 35 17.66 4.32 12.16
N PRO A 36 16.52 3.98 12.81
CA PRO A 36 16.40 2.74 13.57
C PRO A 36 16.64 1.51 12.68
N PHE A 37 16.82 0.36 13.32
CA PHE A 37 16.89 -0.92 12.64
C PHE A 37 15.74 -1.08 11.64
N PHE A 38 16.05 -1.28 10.37
CA PHE A 38 15.07 -1.44 9.29
C PHE A 38 15.12 -2.85 8.71
N THR A 39 13.97 -3.35 8.29
CA THR A 39 13.77 -4.74 7.87
C THR A 39 13.44 -4.89 6.39
N ASP A 40 13.09 -3.79 5.73
CA ASP A 40 12.73 -3.79 4.31
C ASP A 40 13.04 -2.45 3.66
N TYR A 41 13.10 -2.41 2.32
CA TYR A 41 13.35 -1.20 1.57
C TYR A 41 12.63 -1.20 0.22
N LEU A 42 12.30 0.00 -0.28
CA LEU A 42 11.69 0.22 -1.59
C LEU A 42 12.34 1.41 -2.30
N PHE A 43 12.85 1.22 -3.50
CA PHE A 43 13.37 2.32 -4.33
C PHE A 43 12.27 3.15 -4.97
N SER A 44 12.52 4.45 -5.16
CA SER A 44 11.79 5.25 -6.14
C SER A 44 12.09 4.74 -7.55
N ARG A 45 11.18 4.97 -8.52
CA ARG A 45 11.34 4.49 -9.90
C ARG A 45 12.65 4.94 -10.56
N ASN A 46 13.15 6.12 -10.20
CA ASN A 46 14.40 6.68 -10.71
C ASN A 46 15.62 6.30 -9.87
N GLU A 47 15.45 5.42 -8.87
CA GLU A 47 16.49 4.93 -7.95
C GLU A 47 17.26 6.00 -7.16
N LYS A 48 16.72 7.24 -7.08
CA LYS A 48 17.38 8.33 -6.35
C LYS A 48 17.02 8.38 -4.88
N LYS A 49 15.97 7.68 -4.47
CA LYS A 49 15.44 7.64 -3.11
C LYS A 49 15.09 6.22 -2.69
N ILE A 50 15.16 5.98 -1.40
CA ILE A 50 14.79 4.69 -0.79
C ILE A 50 13.81 4.96 0.35
N LEU A 51 12.74 4.18 0.43
CA LEU A 51 11.95 4.02 1.64
C LEU A 51 12.55 2.89 2.47
N LEU A 52 12.72 3.13 3.76
CA LEU A 52 13.22 2.15 4.73
C LEU A 52 12.14 1.87 5.76
N GLU A 53 11.83 0.62 5.96
CA GLU A 53 10.78 0.13 6.85
C GLU A 53 11.35 -0.20 8.23
N THR A 54 10.77 0.40 9.28
CA THR A 54 11.18 0.20 10.68
C THR A 54 9.97 -0.07 11.57
N GLU A 55 10.15 -0.65 12.73
CA GLU A 55 9.13 -0.82 13.78
C GLU A 55 7.84 -1.49 13.25
N THR A 56 8.00 -2.56 12.47
CA THR A 56 6.91 -3.24 11.77
C THR A 56 6.03 -4.05 12.72
N ASP A 57 4.71 -3.83 12.63
CA ASP A 57 3.67 -4.69 13.21
C ASP A 57 2.94 -5.42 12.08
N LYS A 58 2.80 -6.73 12.20
CA LYS A 58 1.94 -7.51 11.32
C LYS A 58 0.47 -7.32 11.69
N ILE A 59 -0.41 -7.27 10.68
CA ILE A 59 -1.86 -7.18 10.84
C ILE A 59 -2.48 -8.54 10.53
N TYR A 60 -2.30 -9.03 9.31
CA TYR A 60 -2.68 -10.37 8.86
C TYR A 60 -1.46 -11.08 8.26
N ARG A 61 -1.68 -12.01 7.34
CA ARG A 61 -0.60 -12.79 6.72
C ARG A 61 0.38 -11.92 5.94
N ARG A 62 -0.11 -10.91 5.21
CA ARG A 62 0.66 -10.06 4.30
C ARG A 62 0.66 -8.60 4.74
N SER A 63 -0.48 -8.13 5.26
CA SER A 63 -0.62 -6.75 5.69
C SER A 63 0.20 -6.46 6.94
N LYS A 64 0.79 -5.28 6.94
CA LYS A 64 1.63 -4.76 8.00
C LYS A 64 1.50 -3.24 8.10
N GLN A 65 1.84 -2.70 9.22
CA GLN A 65 2.02 -1.27 9.42
C GLN A 65 3.40 -1.00 10.03
N ALA A 66 4.04 0.08 9.62
CA ALA A 66 5.40 0.37 10.04
C ALA A 66 5.69 1.88 10.03
N ILE A 67 6.77 2.28 10.68
CA ILE A 67 7.36 3.60 10.52
C ILE A 67 8.29 3.56 9.30
N TYR A 68 8.16 4.55 8.42
CA TYR A 68 8.98 4.63 7.21
C TYR A 68 9.81 5.90 7.19
N TYR A 69 11.04 5.75 6.70
CA TYR A 69 11.96 6.86 6.43
C TYR A 69 12.27 6.94 4.94
N GLU A 70 12.25 8.14 4.38
CA GLU A 70 12.74 8.43 3.04
C GLU A 70 14.20 8.84 3.13
N TYR A 71 15.05 8.17 2.38
CA TYR A 71 16.46 8.47 2.23
C TYR A 71 16.76 8.94 0.81
N ASN A 72 17.34 10.12 0.67
CA ASN A 72 17.82 10.64 -0.62
C ASN A 72 19.28 10.24 -0.81
N ILE A 73 19.56 9.38 -1.78
CA ILE A 73 20.89 8.77 -1.98
C ILE A 73 21.95 9.83 -2.27
N LYS A 74 21.63 10.85 -3.08
CA LYS A 74 22.61 11.85 -3.49
C LYS A 74 22.98 12.83 -2.37
N SER A 75 21.99 13.27 -1.60
CA SER A 75 22.20 14.29 -0.56
C SER A 75 22.46 13.72 0.83
N GLY A 76 22.23 12.43 1.03
CA GLY A 76 22.26 11.80 2.35
C GLY A 76 21.11 12.21 3.28
N LYS A 77 20.16 13.03 2.79
CA LYS A 77 19.06 13.53 3.61
C LYS A 77 18.09 12.42 3.95
N ILE A 78 17.67 12.39 5.22
CA ILE A 78 16.71 11.43 5.76
C ILE A 78 15.51 12.21 6.29
N ASN A 79 14.30 11.74 5.96
CA ASN A 79 13.06 12.30 6.46
C ASN A 79 12.13 11.17 6.91
N LYS A 80 11.52 11.32 8.07
CA LYS A 80 10.41 10.46 8.49
C LYS A 80 9.21 10.73 7.57
N VAL A 81 8.58 9.69 7.02
CA VAL A 81 7.46 9.85 6.09
C VAL A 81 6.22 10.37 6.80
N PHE A 82 5.90 9.79 7.94
CA PHE A 82 4.75 10.16 8.76
C PHE A 82 5.04 9.85 10.24
N ASP A 83 4.35 10.55 11.18
CA ASP A 83 4.62 10.40 12.61
C ASP A 83 4.10 9.09 13.20
N TYR A 84 3.15 8.47 12.55
CA TYR A 84 2.52 7.21 12.96
C TYR A 84 2.88 6.08 12.01
N LYS A 85 2.64 4.81 12.43
CA LYS A 85 2.76 3.65 11.56
C LYS A 85 1.75 3.74 10.43
N ILE A 86 2.23 3.50 9.21
CA ILE A 86 1.46 3.57 7.96
C ILE A 86 1.56 2.24 7.21
N GLN A 87 0.66 2.04 6.25
CA GLN A 87 0.63 0.84 5.42
C GLN A 87 0.89 1.21 3.96
N GLU A 88 1.52 0.31 3.23
CA GLU A 88 1.67 0.32 1.77
C GLU A 88 2.20 1.63 1.16
N PRO A 89 3.26 2.25 1.70
CA PRO A 89 3.79 3.47 1.09
C PRO A 89 4.34 3.18 -0.31
N LEU A 90 4.06 4.10 -1.25
CA LEU A 90 4.50 4.01 -2.63
C LEU A 90 4.91 5.38 -3.16
N PHE A 91 6.12 5.46 -3.72
CA PHE A 91 6.53 6.66 -4.44
C PHE A 91 5.67 6.92 -5.67
N SER A 92 5.37 8.19 -5.94
CA SER A 92 4.88 8.59 -7.27
C SER A 92 5.96 8.30 -8.33
N PRO A 93 5.59 8.02 -9.61
CA PRO A 93 6.55 7.74 -10.68
C PRO A 93 7.65 8.80 -10.86
N ASN A 94 7.31 10.08 -10.64
CA ASN A 94 8.27 11.18 -10.69
C ASN A 94 9.16 11.31 -9.41
N GLY A 95 8.90 10.50 -8.38
CA GLY A 95 9.66 10.47 -7.13
C GLY A 95 9.49 11.69 -6.21
N ASN A 96 8.48 12.54 -6.45
CA ASN A 96 8.27 13.76 -5.67
C ASN A 96 7.22 13.61 -4.55
N LYS A 97 6.43 12.55 -4.59
CA LYS A 97 5.37 12.28 -3.60
C LYS A 97 5.44 10.84 -3.11
N ILE A 98 4.85 10.58 -1.95
CA ILE A 98 4.64 9.24 -1.41
C ILE A 98 3.16 9.14 -1.03
N ALA A 99 2.42 8.20 -1.63
CA ALA A 99 1.09 7.81 -1.19
C ALA A 99 1.20 6.68 -0.17
N PHE A 100 0.32 6.67 0.84
CA PHE A 100 0.28 5.65 1.87
C PHE A 100 -1.10 5.59 2.53
N ILE A 101 -1.34 4.52 3.27
CA ILE A 101 -2.58 4.33 4.01
C ILE A 101 -2.35 4.60 5.50
N TYR A 102 -3.23 5.42 6.07
CA TYR A 102 -3.34 5.60 7.51
C TYR A 102 -4.82 5.66 7.92
N ARG A 103 -5.20 4.84 8.89
CA ARG A 103 -6.59 4.72 9.38
C ARG A 103 -7.60 4.56 8.23
N ARG A 104 -7.34 3.60 7.32
CA ARG A 104 -8.21 3.24 6.18
C ARG A 104 -8.46 4.36 5.17
N ASN A 105 -7.60 5.38 5.16
CA ASN A 105 -7.63 6.48 4.20
C ASN A 105 -6.29 6.64 3.52
N ILE A 106 -6.33 7.12 2.27
CA ILE A 106 -5.14 7.44 1.48
C ILE A 106 -4.66 8.83 1.87
N TYR A 107 -3.38 8.93 2.13
CA TYR A 107 -2.64 10.16 2.36
C TYR A 107 -1.53 10.29 1.34
N VAL A 108 -1.16 11.51 1.02
CA VAL A 108 -0.03 11.80 0.12
C VAL A 108 0.89 12.82 0.76
N LYS A 109 2.16 12.47 0.90
CA LYS A 109 3.23 13.37 1.31
C LYS A 109 3.93 13.93 0.07
N ASP A 110 3.99 15.25 -0.02
CA ASP A 110 4.84 15.98 -0.98
C ASP A 110 6.24 16.14 -0.39
N LEU A 111 7.25 15.60 -1.07
CA LEU A 111 8.64 15.58 -0.59
C LEU A 111 9.40 16.91 -0.83
N LYS A 112 8.84 17.81 -1.65
CA LYS A 112 9.45 19.13 -1.91
C LYS A 112 9.15 20.10 -0.77
N ASN A 113 7.89 20.15 -0.34
CA ASN A 113 7.43 21.08 0.69
C ASN A 113 7.17 20.41 2.05
N ASN A 114 7.37 19.10 2.14
CA ASN A 114 7.17 18.26 3.34
C ASN A 114 5.73 18.29 3.90
N LYS A 115 4.73 18.62 3.07
CA LYS A 115 3.32 18.64 3.48
C LYS A 115 2.67 17.28 3.21
N THR A 116 1.78 16.88 4.12
CA THR A 116 0.96 15.69 3.97
C THR A 116 -0.50 16.09 3.81
N GLU A 117 -1.15 15.58 2.77
CA GLU A 117 -2.56 15.81 2.47
C GLU A 117 -3.33 14.49 2.59
N LYS A 118 -4.51 14.53 3.20
CA LYS A 118 -5.45 13.41 3.25
C LYS A 118 -6.36 13.51 2.03
N ILE A 119 -6.33 12.50 1.13
CA ILE A 119 -7.09 12.55 -0.13
C ILE A 119 -8.41 11.77 -0.11
N THR A 120 -8.62 10.88 0.86
CA THR A 120 -9.92 10.23 1.13
C THR A 120 -10.32 10.49 2.58
N ASN A 121 -11.63 10.66 2.85
CA ASN A 121 -12.08 11.14 4.17
C ASN A 121 -13.10 10.23 4.86
N ASP A 122 -13.56 9.20 4.18
CA ASP A 122 -14.67 8.33 4.58
C ASP A 122 -14.23 6.95 5.09
N GLY A 123 -12.92 6.72 5.20
CA GLY A 123 -12.37 5.50 5.79
C GLY A 123 -12.79 5.35 7.25
N ASN A 124 -13.42 4.22 7.59
CA ASN A 124 -13.95 3.88 8.91
C ASN A 124 -14.01 2.36 9.08
N TYR A 125 -14.75 1.85 10.08
CA TYR A 125 -14.88 0.40 10.34
C TYR A 125 -15.50 -0.41 9.20
N GLN A 126 -16.21 0.24 8.30
CA GLN A 126 -16.94 -0.40 7.18
C GLN A 126 -16.37 0.00 5.83
N THR A 127 -15.52 1.02 5.77
CA THR A 127 -15.00 1.55 4.51
C THR A 127 -13.48 1.56 4.52
N LEU A 128 -12.87 0.91 3.51
CA LEU A 128 -11.43 0.97 3.27
C LEU A 128 -11.15 1.64 1.92
N ASN A 129 -10.17 2.51 1.90
CA ASN A 129 -9.73 3.20 0.68
C ASN A 129 -8.29 2.82 0.36
N GLY A 130 -8.07 2.18 -0.79
CA GLY A 130 -6.73 1.86 -1.30
C GLY A 130 -5.98 0.77 -0.55
N ILE A 131 -6.66 0.05 0.34
CA ILE A 131 -6.14 -1.12 1.03
C ILE A 131 -7.22 -2.20 1.02
N THR A 132 -6.81 -3.46 0.95
CA THR A 132 -7.74 -4.59 0.85
C THR A 132 -8.40 -4.95 2.18
N ASP A 133 -9.55 -5.59 2.09
CA ASP A 133 -10.14 -6.35 3.17
C ASP A 133 -9.44 -7.71 3.36
N TRP A 134 -9.88 -8.49 4.34
CA TRP A 134 -9.31 -9.80 4.64
C TRP A 134 -9.41 -10.77 3.46
N VAL A 135 -10.56 -10.82 2.76
CA VAL A 135 -10.79 -11.74 1.63
C VAL A 135 -9.81 -11.48 0.49
N TYR A 136 -9.62 -10.23 0.13
CA TYR A 136 -8.72 -9.87 -0.96
C TYR A 136 -7.25 -10.11 -0.62
N GLU A 137 -6.87 -9.91 0.64
CA GLU A 137 -5.53 -10.23 1.11
C GLU A 137 -5.24 -11.73 1.03
N GLU A 138 -6.15 -12.57 1.51
CA GLU A 138 -5.96 -14.02 1.57
C GLU A 138 -6.17 -14.69 0.22
N GLU A 139 -7.25 -14.37 -0.49
CA GLU A 139 -7.65 -15.09 -1.71
C GLU A 139 -6.98 -14.52 -2.97
N PHE A 140 -6.87 -13.21 -3.09
CA PHE A 140 -6.21 -12.59 -4.26
C PHE A 140 -4.75 -12.22 -4.02
N GLY A 141 -4.26 -12.33 -2.80
CA GLY A 141 -2.83 -12.26 -2.46
C GLY A 141 -2.19 -10.89 -2.60
N PHE A 142 -2.93 -9.80 -2.38
CA PHE A 142 -2.39 -8.45 -2.38
C PHE A 142 -2.98 -7.61 -1.24
N VAL A 143 -2.29 -6.52 -0.88
CA VAL A 143 -2.70 -5.60 0.20
C VAL A 143 -2.93 -4.20 -0.35
N ARG A 144 -1.99 -3.66 -1.14
CA ARG A 144 -2.12 -2.33 -1.72
C ARG A 144 -3.14 -2.32 -2.84
N ALA A 145 -4.23 -1.61 -2.64
CA ALA A 145 -5.34 -1.48 -3.57
C ALA A 145 -5.40 -0.09 -4.21
N PHE A 146 -4.24 0.52 -4.47
CA PHE A 146 -4.11 1.77 -5.23
C PHE A 146 -2.86 1.75 -6.12
N ASP A 147 -2.88 2.58 -7.17
CA ASP A 147 -1.74 2.78 -8.05
C ASP A 147 -1.68 4.22 -8.56
N TRP A 148 -0.47 4.70 -8.87
CA TRP A 148 -0.21 5.99 -9.46
C TRP A 148 -0.31 5.95 -10.98
N SER A 149 -0.88 6.99 -11.60
CA SER A 149 -0.69 7.23 -13.04
C SER A 149 0.77 7.54 -13.37
N PRO A 150 1.25 7.21 -14.59
CA PRO A 150 2.66 7.38 -14.97
C PRO A 150 3.12 8.84 -14.92
N ASP A 151 2.22 9.80 -15.14
CA ASP A 151 2.46 11.25 -15.04
C ASP A 151 2.41 11.78 -13.60
N SER A 152 2.01 10.94 -12.64
CA SER A 152 1.84 11.29 -11.21
C SER A 152 0.71 12.30 -10.92
N ASN A 153 -0.26 12.44 -11.84
CA ASN A 153 -1.39 13.36 -11.72
C ASN A 153 -2.64 12.68 -11.14
N PHE A 154 -2.69 11.34 -11.15
CA PHE A 154 -3.82 10.59 -10.65
C PHE A 154 -3.39 9.48 -9.69
N ILE A 155 -4.31 9.12 -8.78
CA ILE A 155 -4.31 7.85 -8.05
C ILE A 155 -5.62 7.15 -8.34
N ALA A 156 -5.54 5.94 -8.92
CA ALA A 156 -6.66 5.02 -8.96
C ALA A 156 -6.62 4.12 -7.72
N TYR A 157 -7.78 3.86 -7.11
CA TYR A 157 -7.84 2.99 -5.95
C TYR A 157 -9.16 2.22 -5.89
N ILE A 158 -9.12 1.06 -5.24
CA ILE A 158 -10.31 0.30 -4.91
C ILE A 158 -10.82 0.81 -3.55
N LYS A 159 -12.10 1.15 -3.51
CA LYS A 159 -12.85 1.40 -2.29
C LYS A 159 -13.65 0.15 -1.96
N PHE A 160 -13.56 -0.30 -0.72
CA PHE A 160 -14.29 -1.44 -0.17
C PHE A 160 -15.37 -0.92 0.79
N ASP A 161 -16.58 -1.39 0.61
CA ASP A 161 -17.68 -1.23 1.55
C ASP A 161 -17.95 -2.59 2.20
N GLU A 162 -17.57 -2.72 3.47
CA GLU A 162 -17.74 -3.91 4.29
C GLU A 162 -19.01 -3.88 5.14
N SER A 163 -19.95 -2.95 4.89
CA SER A 163 -21.14 -2.77 5.76
C SER A 163 -21.93 -4.04 5.96
N GLU A 164 -22.07 -4.83 4.87
CA GLU A 164 -22.82 -6.09 4.85
C GLU A 164 -21.95 -7.33 5.13
N VAL A 165 -20.65 -7.15 5.36
CA VAL A 165 -19.76 -8.29 5.69
C VAL A 165 -19.90 -8.64 7.15
N PRO A 166 -20.23 -9.91 7.50
CA PRO A 166 -20.37 -10.33 8.88
C PRO A 166 -19.10 -10.14 9.71
N ILE A 167 -19.29 -9.90 11.01
CA ILE A 167 -18.17 -9.86 11.97
C ILE A 167 -17.96 -11.26 12.52
N PHE A 168 -16.75 -11.75 12.38
CA PHE A 168 -16.29 -12.98 13.02
C PHE A 168 -15.51 -12.64 14.30
N SER A 169 -15.76 -13.43 15.34
CA SER A 169 -15.02 -13.34 16.61
C SER A 169 -14.30 -14.65 16.86
N MET A 170 -13.02 -14.55 17.19
CA MET A 170 -12.26 -15.68 17.72
C MET A 170 -11.55 -15.30 19.00
N ASP A 171 -11.44 -16.25 19.91
CA ASP A 171 -10.76 -16.06 21.17
C ASP A 171 -9.24 -16.20 21.00
N ILE A 172 -8.53 -15.19 21.45
CA ILE A 172 -7.05 -15.21 21.49
C ILE A 172 -6.60 -15.54 22.91
N TYR A 173 -5.86 -16.60 23.02
CA TYR A 173 -5.23 -17.05 24.26
C TYR A 173 -3.79 -16.53 24.30
N GLY A 174 -3.56 -15.51 25.12
CA GLY A 174 -2.23 -14.95 25.38
C GLY A 174 -1.59 -15.54 26.65
N SER A 175 -0.77 -14.73 27.32
CA SER A 175 -0.20 -15.02 28.64
C SER A 175 -1.14 -14.67 29.80
N ASP A 176 -2.26 -14.02 29.53
CA ASP A 176 -3.23 -13.60 30.53
C ASP A 176 -4.11 -14.77 31.00
N LEU A 177 -4.74 -14.62 32.17
CA LEU A 177 -5.61 -15.63 32.73
C LEU A 177 -6.86 -15.90 31.91
N TYR A 178 -7.36 -14.88 31.22
CA TYR A 178 -8.54 -14.95 30.37
C TYR A 178 -8.20 -14.60 28.93
N GLN A 179 -8.88 -15.26 27.98
CA GLN A 179 -8.83 -14.92 26.56
C GLN A 179 -9.47 -13.55 26.31
N PHE A 180 -9.13 -12.94 25.17
CA PHE A 180 -9.83 -11.77 24.66
C PHE A 180 -10.40 -12.04 23.26
N PRO A 181 -11.59 -11.52 22.92
CA PRO A 181 -12.17 -11.70 21.60
C PRO A 181 -11.45 -10.82 20.58
N TYR A 182 -10.93 -11.43 19.53
CA TYR A 182 -10.44 -10.72 18.34
C TYR A 182 -11.52 -10.73 17.28
N MET A 183 -12.06 -9.54 16.97
CA MET A 183 -13.17 -9.35 16.04
C MET A 183 -12.68 -8.70 14.75
N PHE A 184 -13.07 -9.25 13.62
CA PHE A 184 -12.80 -8.70 12.29
C PHE A 184 -13.89 -9.13 11.31
N ARG A 185 -13.99 -8.43 10.16
CA ARG A 185 -14.97 -8.77 9.14
C ARG A 185 -14.46 -9.97 8.34
N TYR A 186 -15.27 -11.02 8.34
CA TYR A 186 -14.92 -12.29 7.71
C TYR A 186 -16.21 -12.99 7.22
N PRO A 187 -16.42 -13.09 5.91
CA PRO A 187 -17.57 -13.79 5.37
C PRO A 187 -17.30 -15.30 5.32
N LYS A 188 -18.20 -16.09 5.87
CA LYS A 188 -18.22 -17.53 5.63
C LYS A 188 -18.76 -17.82 4.24
N ALA A 189 -18.61 -19.08 3.78
CA ALA A 189 -19.12 -19.50 2.49
C ALA A 189 -20.62 -19.19 2.38
N GLY A 190 -21.00 -18.50 1.30
CA GLY A 190 -22.37 -18.08 1.03
C GLY A 190 -22.78 -16.71 1.60
N GLU A 191 -22.01 -16.12 2.51
CA GLU A 191 -22.28 -14.79 3.07
C GLU A 191 -21.84 -13.65 2.14
N ASN A 192 -22.21 -12.42 2.49
CA ASN A 192 -21.89 -11.24 1.71
C ASN A 192 -20.39 -10.89 1.80
N ASN A 193 -19.80 -10.59 0.66
CA ASN A 193 -18.47 -9.98 0.55
C ASN A 193 -18.60 -8.46 0.47
N SER A 194 -17.46 -7.76 0.61
CA SER A 194 -17.40 -6.31 0.41
C SER A 194 -17.92 -5.91 -0.98
N VAL A 195 -18.67 -4.81 -1.03
CA VAL A 195 -18.98 -4.13 -2.28
C VAL A 195 -17.80 -3.27 -2.67
N VAL A 196 -17.31 -3.44 -3.91
CA VAL A 196 -16.11 -2.76 -4.38
C VAL A 196 -16.40 -1.75 -5.47
N SER A 197 -15.64 -0.66 -5.48
CA SER A 197 -15.73 0.39 -6.50
C SER A 197 -14.34 0.88 -6.87
N ILE A 198 -14.15 1.27 -8.15
CA ILE A 198 -12.92 1.93 -8.57
C ILE A 198 -13.13 3.43 -8.49
N MET A 199 -12.21 4.08 -7.82
CA MET A 199 -12.19 5.51 -7.62
C MET A 199 -10.92 6.08 -8.24
N LEU A 200 -11.03 7.28 -8.79
CA LEU A 200 -9.93 8.04 -9.38
C LEU A 200 -9.83 9.41 -8.73
N TYR A 201 -8.71 9.67 -8.07
CA TYR A 201 -8.39 10.99 -7.53
C TYR A 201 -7.50 11.76 -8.51
N ASN A 202 -7.89 13.00 -8.85
CA ASN A 202 -7.14 13.93 -9.70
C ASN A 202 -6.47 14.99 -8.81
N PHE A 203 -5.13 15.14 -8.90
CA PHE A 203 -4.36 16.09 -8.09
C PHE A 203 -4.51 17.54 -8.52
N GLU A 204 -4.85 17.80 -9.77
CA GLU A 204 -5.07 19.15 -10.28
C GLU A 204 -6.39 19.71 -9.76
N THR A 205 -7.48 18.97 -9.96
CA THR A 205 -8.82 19.38 -9.55
C THR A 205 -9.13 19.10 -8.08
N LYS A 206 -8.33 18.26 -7.43
CA LYS A 206 -8.53 17.73 -6.06
C LYS A 206 -9.88 17.04 -5.86
N LYS A 207 -10.39 16.41 -6.92
CA LYS A 207 -11.67 15.71 -6.90
C LYS A 207 -11.47 14.21 -7.08
N THR A 208 -12.37 13.45 -6.47
CA THR A 208 -12.49 12.02 -6.68
C THR A 208 -13.73 11.74 -7.53
N SER A 209 -13.59 10.89 -8.54
CA SER A 209 -14.68 10.35 -9.35
C SER A 209 -14.72 8.83 -9.27
N LYS A 210 -15.89 8.25 -9.41
CA LYS A 210 -16.07 6.79 -9.56
C LYS A 210 -15.90 6.42 -11.03
N ILE A 211 -15.19 5.34 -11.29
CA ILE A 211 -15.08 4.73 -12.62
C ILE A 211 -16.11 3.61 -12.72
N GLU A 212 -17.06 3.76 -13.63
CA GLU A 212 -18.09 2.74 -13.87
C GLU A 212 -17.56 1.72 -14.88
N ILE A 213 -17.45 0.45 -14.44
CA ILE A 213 -16.97 -0.66 -15.26
C ILE A 213 -17.95 -1.81 -15.38
N GLU A 214 -18.77 -2.06 -14.34
CA GLU A 214 -19.74 -3.14 -14.29
C GLU A 214 -21.02 -2.64 -13.61
N PRO A 215 -22.12 -2.49 -14.33
CA PRO A 215 -23.24 -1.70 -13.82
C PRO A 215 -24.15 -2.39 -12.77
N SER A 216 -24.08 -3.71 -12.53
CA SER A 216 -25.19 -4.33 -11.78
C SER A 216 -24.97 -5.64 -11.02
N ASN A 217 -23.79 -6.25 -11.00
CA ASN A 217 -23.59 -7.53 -10.31
C ASN A 217 -22.49 -7.47 -9.26
N PRO A 218 -22.62 -8.18 -8.12
CA PRO A 218 -21.51 -8.33 -7.21
C PRO A 218 -20.35 -9.01 -7.93
N TYR A 219 -19.22 -8.34 -7.98
CA TYR A 219 -17.99 -8.80 -8.61
C TYR A 219 -16.80 -8.45 -7.73
N TYR A 220 -15.68 -9.10 -8.00
CA TYR A 220 -14.40 -8.78 -7.40
C TYR A 220 -13.55 -7.97 -8.36
N ILE A 221 -12.64 -7.18 -7.82
CA ILE A 221 -11.60 -6.44 -8.55
C ILE A 221 -10.24 -6.98 -8.10
N PRO A 222 -9.77 -8.13 -8.61
CA PRO A 222 -8.53 -8.76 -8.16
C PRO A 222 -7.28 -7.92 -8.42
N ARG A 223 -7.29 -7.04 -9.44
CA ARG A 223 -6.14 -6.20 -9.80
C ARG A 223 -6.58 -4.88 -10.41
N ILE A 224 -5.84 -3.83 -10.06
CA ILE A 224 -5.79 -2.57 -10.79
C ILE A 224 -4.33 -2.22 -11.06
N LYS A 225 -4.03 -1.66 -12.22
CA LYS A 225 -2.68 -1.25 -12.56
C LYS A 225 -2.70 -0.19 -13.66
N PHE A 226 -2.01 0.92 -13.46
CA PHE A 226 -1.71 1.84 -14.55
C PHE A 226 -0.65 1.25 -15.49
N ASP A 227 -0.77 1.52 -16.77
CA ASP A 227 0.32 1.34 -17.72
C ASP A 227 1.54 2.16 -17.29
N SER A 228 2.71 1.75 -17.70
CA SER A 228 3.94 2.44 -17.30
C SER A 228 4.25 3.70 -18.10
N THR A 229 3.55 3.91 -19.22
CA THR A 229 3.84 4.96 -20.22
C THR A 229 2.63 5.84 -20.48
N TYR A 230 1.45 5.24 -20.59
CA TYR A 230 0.22 5.91 -20.94
C TYR A 230 -0.70 6.06 -19.71
N ASN A 231 -1.54 7.08 -19.69
CA ASN A 231 -2.58 7.24 -18.66
C ASN A 231 -3.73 6.25 -18.90
N GLU A 232 -3.39 4.97 -19.02
CA GLU A 232 -4.33 3.86 -19.20
C GLU A 232 -4.37 3.01 -17.93
N LEU A 233 -5.56 2.87 -17.36
CA LEU A 233 -5.80 2.03 -16.20
C LEU A 233 -6.30 0.65 -16.65
N PHE A 234 -5.58 -0.39 -16.31
CA PHE A 234 -6.01 -1.77 -16.46
C PHE A 234 -6.68 -2.27 -15.19
N VAL A 235 -7.86 -2.87 -15.36
CA VAL A 235 -8.67 -3.40 -14.27
C VAL A 235 -9.08 -4.82 -14.61
N GLN A 236 -8.85 -5.74 -13.70
CA GLN A 236 -9.42 -7.08 -13.78
C GLN A 236 -10.68 -7.13 -12.91
N THR A 237 -11.75 -7.69 -13.45
CA THR A 237 -12.96 -8.04 -12.69
C THR A 237 -13.28 -9.51 -12.87
N ILE A 238 -13.79 -10.13 -11.83
CA ILE A 238 -14.29 -11.51 -11.87
C ILE A 238 -15.61 -11.57 -11.12
N ASN A 239 -16.61 -12.27 -11.69
CA ASN A 239 -17.90 -12.44 -11.03
C ASN A 239 -17.78 -13.32 -9.78
N ARG A 240 -18.82 -13.30 -8.91
CA ARG A 240 -18.81 -14.06 -7.66
C ARG A 240 -18.64 -15.58 -7.86
N LEU A 241 -19.14 -16.15 -8.95
CA LEU A 241 -18.93 -17.57 -9.28
C LEU A 241 -17.51 -17.87 -9.78
N GLN A 242 -16.69 -16.85 -9.99
CA GLN A 242 -15.31 -16.93 -10.44
C GLN A 242 -15.10 -17.70 -11.75
N ASN A 243 -16.09 -17.68 -12.62
CA ASN A 243 -16.06 -18.34 -13.93
C ASN A 243 -16.10 -17.35 -15.11
N HIS A 244 -16.12 -16.05 -14.83
CA HIS A 244 -16.15 -15.00 -15.84
C HIS A 244 -15.21 -13.85 -15.48
N LEU A 245 -13.98 -13.91 -16.02
CA LEU A 245 -12.95 -12.89 -15.87
C LEU A 245 -13.04 -11.90 -17.04
N LYS A 246 -13.00 -10.60 -16.73
CA LYS A 246 -12.86 -9.52 -17.72
C LYS A 246 -11.62 -8.68 -17.44
N LEU A 247 -10.97 -8.23 -18.51
CA LEU A 247 -9.90 -7.22 -18.45
C LEU A 247 -10.41 -5.94 -19.11
N TRP A 248 -10.42 -4.88 -18.35
CA TRP A 248 -10.81 -3.54 -18.78
C TRP A 248 -9.57 -2.70 -19.02
N LYS A 249 -9.60 -1.95 -20.12
CA LYS A 249 -8.64 -0.88 -20.42
C LYS A 249 -9.40 0.45 -20.42
N ILE A 250 -9.02 1.34 -19.54
CA ILE A 250 -9.70 2.61 -19.28
C ILE A 250 -8.71 3.74 -19.56
N ASN A 251 -9.03 4.57 -20.54
CA ASN A 251 -8.23 5.77 -20.82
C ASN A 251 -8.60 6.84 -19.81
N ILE A 252 -7.61 7.30 -19.05
CA ILE A 252 -7.76 8.42 -18.14
C ILE A 252 -7.39 9.69 -18.91
N VAL A 253 -8.39 10.52 -19.15
CA VAL A 253 -8.24 11.80 -19.86
C VAL A 253 -8.37 12.92 -18.84
N ASP A 254 -7.54 13.95 -18.99
CA ASP A 254 -7.56 15.17 -18.16
C ASP A 254 -8.85 15.98 -18.36
#